data_22d383dc5fa2fde151d481646d6b80d1
#
_entry.id   22d383dc5fa2fde151d481646d6b80d1
#
_cell.length_a   1.000
_cell.length_b   1.000
_cell.length_c   1.000
_cell.angle_alpha   90.00
_cell.angle_beta   90.00
_cell.angle_gamma   90.00
#
_symmetry.space_group_name_H-M   'P 1'
#
loop_
_entity.id
_entity.type
_entity.pdbx_description
1 polymer ?
#
loop_
_entity_poly.entity_id
_entity_poly.type
_entity_poly.pdbx_seq_one_letter_code
_entity_poly.pdbx_strand_id
1 'polypeptide(L)'
;VFFYFPHGLAIRPPGVAVRRGDWKLIRWFETNETHPELHELYNLREDIGETTNAAAKQPELVAELDALMTKHLRDTGALLPRPNPAYDPASRPIDGWQPLRFTKLQKQDGALHLVSPKSRTQMQNRSVQGAKGKLRLQFRMRGKAGAGGIFYWSSDKTPGFVRERRVEFKTTFDGEWHDYGLAFAPEGKLDGLRLDASMKPTSLEVDWIRLSSADGKVIQEWPFD
;
A
#
# COMPACT_ATOMS: atom_id res chain seq x y z
N VAL A 1 3.49 -10.09 29.66
CA VAL A 1 2.65 -10.61 28.57
C VAL A 1 3.41 -10.45 27.27
N PHE A 2 3.35 -11.48 26.40
CA PHE A 2 3.99 -11.46 25.08
C PHE A 2 2.92 -11.48 23.99
N PHE A 3 3.20 -10.79 22.89
CA PHE A 3 2.41 -10.79 21.67
C PHE A 3 3.33 -11.13 20.50
N TYR A 4 2.97 -12.10 19.70
CA TYR A 4 3.74 -12.53 18.56
C TYR A 4 2.90 -12.49 17.29
N PHE A 5 3.34 -11.73 16.30
CA PHE A 5 2.67 -11.56 15.02
C PHE A 5 3.67 -11.81 13.88
N PRO A 6 3.78 -13.06 13.40
CA PRO A 6 4.77 -13.46 12.40
C PRO A 6 4.41 -13.05 10.97
N HIS A 7 3.25 -12.46 10.74
CA HIS A 7 2.76 -12.13 9.41
C HIS A 7 2.85 -10.63 9.15
N GLY A 8 3.53 -10.24 8.08
CA GLY A 8 3.50 -8.87 7.60
C GLY A 8 2.14 -8.53 6.97
N LEU A 9 1.63 -7.35 7.26
CA LEU A 9 0.54 -6.69 6.52
C LEU A 9 1.13 -5.53 5.74
N ALA A 10 0.41 -5.02 4.74
CA ALA A 10 0.90 -3.93 3.88
C ALA A 10 1.39 -2.70 4.66
N ILE A 11 0.82 -2.44 5.86
CA ILE A 11 1.14 -1.28 6.72
C ILE A 11 1.90 -1.65 7.99
N ARG A 12 1.97 -2.94 8.35
CA ARG A 12 2.65 -3.40 9.58
C ARG A 12 3.59 -4.57 9.25
N PRO A 13 4.89 -4.43 9.56
CA PRO A 13 5.81 -5.55 9.45
C PRO A 13 5.50 -6.65 10.48
N PRO A 14 6.03 -7.86 10.29
CA PRO A 14 5.96 -8.88 11.32
C PRO A 14 6.74 -8.43 12.55
N GLY A 15 6.24 -8.75 13.74
CA GLY A 15 6.84 -8.28 14.98
C GLY A 15 6.54 -9.14 16.20
N VAL A 16 7.23 -8.84 17.27
CA VAL A 16 6.98 -9.38 18.62
C VAL A 16 6.97 -8.24 19.62
N ALA A 17 6.11 -8.32 20.61
CA ALA A 17 6.08 -7.34 21.69
C ALA A 17 6.07 -8.01 23.06
N VAL A 18 6.63 -7.34 24.05
CA VAL A 18 6.54 -7.70 25.47
C VAL A 18 6.03 -6.52 26.28
N ARG A 19 5.10 -6.78 27.17
CA ARG A 19 4.71 -5.82 28.22
C ARG A 19 5.19 -6.33 29.57
N ARG A 20 5.92 -5.46 30.26
CA ARG A 20 6.39 -5.68 31.64
C ARG A 20 6.15 -4.41 32.47
N GLY A 21 5.22 -4.50 33.42
CA GLY A 21 4.74 -3.34 34.17
C GLY A 21 4.13 -2.29 33.23
N ASP A 22 4.64 -1.07 33.34
CA ASP A 22 4.17 0.06 32.53
C ASP A 22 4.84 0.13 31.16
N TRP A 23 5.88 -0.64 30.93
CA TRP A 23 6.63 -0.59 29.68
C TRP A 23 6.21 -1.66 28.68
N LYS A 24 6.09 -1.26 27.43
CA LYS A 24 5.89 -2.11 26.26
C LYS A 24 7.00 -1.88 25.25
N LEU A 25 7.73 -2.96 24.91
CA LEU A 25 8.68 -2.98 23.82
C LEU A 25 8.10 -3.75 22.65
N ILE A 26 8.15 -3.19 21.46
CA ILE A 26 7.88 -3.85 20.19
C ILE A 26 9.22 -4.00 19.46
N ARG A 27 9.47 -5.21 18.93
CA ARG A 27 10.55 -5.47 17.99
C ARG A 27 9.95 -5.89 16.66
N TRP A 28 10.22 -5.13 15.62
CA TRP A 28 9.90 -5.48 14.25
C TRP A 28 10.97 -6.40 13.67
N PHE A 29 10.60 -7.35 12.81
CA PHE A 29 11.55 -8.22 12.12
C PHE A 29 12.08 -7.60 10.81
N GLU A 30 11.44 -6.55 10.34
CA GLU A 30 11.86 -5.72 9.22
C GLU A 30 11.37 -4.28 9.44
N THR A 31 11.93 -3.33 8.71
CA THR A 31 11.49 -1.93 8.74
C THR A 31 10.75 -1.56 7.46
N ASN A 32 9.88 -0.54 7.54
CA ASN A 32 9.20 0.06 6.40
C ASN A 32 8.99 1.56 6.63
N GLU A 33 8.30 2.26 5.73
CA GLU A 33 8.06 3.71 5.83
C GLU A 33 7.26 4.11 7.09
N THR A 34 6.33 3.27 7.56
CA THR A 34 5.53 3.54 8.77
C THR A 34 6.19 3.09 10.05
N HIS A 35 7.13 2.15 9.97
CA HIS A 35 7.94 1.63 11.09
C HIS A 35 9.41 1.63 10.67
N PRO A 36 10.08 2.82 10.69
CA PRO A 36 11.46 2.96 10.23
C PRO A 36 12.48 2.39 11.23
N GLU A 37 12.08 2.14 12.48
CA GLU A 37 12.94 1.63 13.54
C GLU A 37 12.60 0.19 13.88
N LEU A 38 13.63 -0.61 14.20
CA LEU A 38 13.42 -2.02 14.61
C LEU A 38 12.82 -2.14 16.00
N HIS A 39 13.01 -1.16 16.88
CA HIS A 39 12.50 -1.16 18.25
C HIS A 39 11.65 0.07 18.54
N GLU A 40 10.51 -0.15 19.14
CA GLU A 40 9.64 0.90 19.66
C GLU A 40 9.32 0.61 21.13
N LEU A 41 9.66 1.55 22.02
CA LEU A 41 9.47 1.45 23.47
C LEU A 41 8.49 2.51 23.96
N TYR A 42 7.44 2.08 24.67
CA TYR A 42 6.38 2.97 25.15
C TYR A 42 6.16 2.79 26.66
N ASN A 43 5.97 3.90 27.39
CA ASN A 43 5.50 3.91 28.77
C ASN A 43 3.95 4.02 28.77
N LEU A 44 3.24 2.91 28.88
CA LEU A 44 1.79 2.88 28.78
C LEU A 44 1.04 3.57 29.93
N ARG A 45 1.73 3.93 31.03
CA ARG A 45 1.14 4.75 32.10
C ARG A 45 1.00 6.22 31.66
N GLU A 46 2.00 6.72 30.93
CA GLU A 46 2.09 8.12 30.52
C GLU A 46 1.62 8.33 29.10
N ASP A 47 1.76 7.31 28.25
CA ASP A 47 1.48 7.32 26.82
C ASP A 47 0.74 6.04 26.40
N ILE A 48 -0.54 5.94 26.82
CA ILE A 48 -1.41 4.79 26.45
C ILE A 48 -1.68 4.75 24.94
N GLY A 49 -1.51 5.85 24.24
CA GLY A 49 -1.69 5.95 22.78
C GLY A 49 -0.48 5.50 21.97
N GLU A 50 0.64 5.16 22.62
CA GLU A 50 1.87 4.71 21.94
C GLU A 50 2.36 5.73 20.89
N THR A 51 2.36 7.02 21.27
CA THR A 51 2.67 8.13 20.35
C THR A 51 4.13 8.57 20.38
N THR A 52 4.86 8.24 21.46
CA THR A 52 6.24 8.70 21.68
C THR A 52 7.18 7.53 21.90
N ASN A 53 7.97 7.17 20.88
CA ASN A 53 8.98 6.13 21.00
C ASN A 53 10.13 6.57 21.92
N ALA A 54 10.29 5.88 23.06
CA ALA A 54 11.33 6.13 24.05
C ALA A 54 12.59 5.25 23.87
N ALA A 55 12.66 4.41 22.84
CA ALA A 55 13.75 3.43 22.67
C ALA A 55 15.13 4.05 22.69
N ALA A 56 15.35 5.16 22.01
CA ALA A 56 16.64 5.86 21.97
C ALA A 56 17.06 6.44 23.33
N LYS A 57 16.09 6.73 24.22
CA LYS A 57 16.33 7.31 25.56
C LYS A 57 16.55 6.24 26.63
N GLN A 58 16.20 4.97 26.35
CA GLN A 58 16.22 3.86 27.32
C GLN A 58 16.89 2.60 26.73
N PRO A 59 18.14 2.68 26.24
CA PRO A 59 18.77 1.57 25.51
C PRO A 59 18.97 0.32 26.38
N GLU A 60 19.22 0.48 27.68
CA GLU A 60 19.40 -0.65 28.59
C GLU A 60 18.09 -1.41 28.80
N LEU A 61 16.97 -0.69 28.97
CA LEU A 61 15.65 -1.30 29.07
C LEU A 61 15.23 -1.98 27.78
N VAL A 62 15.55 -1.40 26.63
CA VAL A 62 15.35 -2.04 25.31
C VAL A 62 16.10 -3.36 25.25
N ALA A 63 17.39 -3.39 25.61
CA ALA A 63 18.20 -4.60 25.58
C ALA A 63 17.64 -5.69 26.52
N GLU A 64 17.22 -5.30 27.72
CA GLU A 64 16.64 -6.24 28.70
C GLU A 64 15.33 -6.85 28.19
N LEU A 65 14.39 -6.03 27.70
CA LEU A 65 13.11 -6.50 27.19
C LEU A 65 13.24 -7.30 25.89
N ASP A 66 14.22 -6.94 25.04
CA ASP A 66 14.52 -7.70 23.83
C ASP A 66 15.08 -9.10 24.14
N ALA A 67 15.94 -9.20 25.15
CA ALA A 67 16.43 -10.48 25.63
C ALA A 67 15.29 -11.37 26.14
N LEU A 68 14.31 -10.79 26.85
CA LEU A 68 13.11 -11.53 27.28
C LEU A 68 12.28 -12.04 26.10
N MET A 69 12.08 -11.22 25.05
CA MET A 69 11.38 -11.63 23.84
C MET A 69 12.12 -12.76 23.11
N THR A 70 13.43 -12.61 22.99
CA THR A 70 14.28 -13.63 22.34
C THR A 70 14.23 -14.96 23.08
N LYS A 71 14.31 -14.92 24.41
CA LYS A 71 14.15 -16.13 25.24
C LYS A 71 12.78 -16.76 25.06
N HIS A 72 11.71 -15.97 25.09
CA HIS A 72 10.34 -16.46 24.95
C HIS A 72 10.12 -17.14 23.58
N LEU A 73 10.54 -16.50 22.48
CA LEU A 73 10.42 -17.07 21.14
C LEU A 73 11.16 -18.39 20.99
N ARG A 74 12.36 -18.50 21.57
CA ARG A 74 13.14 -19.75 21.60
C ARG A 74 12.44 -20.83 22.42
N ASP A 75 12.03 -20.50 23.64
CA ASP A 75 11.47 -21.47 24.59
C ASP A 75 10.11 -22.02 24.13
N THR A 76 9.38 -21.24 23.33
CA THR A 76 8.09 -21.65 22.71
C THR A 76 8.24 -22.30 21.34
N GLY A 77 9.46 -22.38 20.79
CA GLY A 77 9.69 -22.92 19.45
C GLY A 77 9.02 -22.09 18.35
N ALA A 78 8.88 -20.76 18.55
CA ALA A 78 8.20 -19.88 17.60
C ALA A 78 8.88 -19.90 16.23
N LEU A 79 8.08 -20.05 15.18
CA LEU A 79 8.57 -19.97 13.79
C LEU A 79 8.83 -18.50 13.44
N LEU A 80 10.09 -18.13 13.35
CA LEU A 80 10.48 -16.75 12.99
C LEU A 80 10.23 -16.47 11.50
N PRO A 81 9.82 -15.23 11.15
CA PRO A 81 9.73 -14.81 9.77
C PRO A 81 11.07 -14.98 9.06
N ARG A 82 11.03 -15.43 7.83
CA ARG A 82 12.21 -15.55 6.97
C ARG A 82 12.02 -14.69 5.73
N PRO A 83 13.09 -14.09 5.20
CA PRO A 83 13.02 -13.43 3.91
C PRO A 83 12.44 -14.38 2.86
N ASN A 84 11.49 -13.90 2.09
CA ASN A 84 10.92 -14.67 1.00
C ASN A 84 11.88 -14.66 -0.18
N PRO A 85 12.53 -15.82 -0.56
CA PRO A 85 13.47 -15.84 -1.66
C PRO A 85 12.82 -15.57 -3.02
N ALA A 86 11.49 -15.71 -3.11
CA ALA A 86 10.71 -15.37 -4.30
C ALA A 86 10.16 -13.92 -4.24
N TYR A 87 10.61 -13.12 -3.27
CA TYR A 87 10.20 -11.74 -3.17
C TYR A 87 10.75 -10.94 -4.36
N ASP A 88 9.83 -10.28 -5.07
CA ASP A 88 10.17 -9.40 -6.18
C ASP A 88 10.00 -7.94 -5.70
N PRO A 89 11.07 -7.12 -5.68
CA PRO A 89 10.98 -5.70 -5.34
C PRO A 89 9.96 -4.91 -6.18
N ALA A 90 9.70 -5.35 -7.43
CA ALA A 90 8.67 -4.76 -8.28
C ALA A 90 7.23 -5.05 -7.80
N SER A 91 7.06 -5.83 -6.73
CA SER A 91 5.78 -6.00 -6.03
C SER A 91 5.51 -4.93 -4.95
N ARG A 92 6.49 -4.07 -4.65
CA ARG A 92 6.31 -2.97 -3.68
C ARG A 92 5.35 -1.91 -4.22
N PRO A 93 4.62 -1.24 -3.31
CA PRO A 93 3.87 -0.06 -3.69
C PRO A 93 4.80 1.03 -4.23
N ILE A 94 4.37 1.74 -5.26
CA ILE A 94 5.00 2.95 -5.77
C ILE A 94 4.00 4.08 -5.59
N ASP A 95 4.33 5.08 -4.78
CA ASP A 95 3.47 6.22 -4.44
C ASP A 95 2.07 5.78 -3.95
N GLY A 96 2.02 4.70 -3.15
CA GLY A 96 0.80 4.08 -2.65
C GLY A 96 0.09 3.15 -3.64
N TRP A 97 0.51 3.09 -4.90
CA TRP A 97 -0.01 2.15 -5.88
C TRP A 97 0.62 0.77 -5.72
N GLN A 98 -0.21 -0.23 -5.48
CA GLN A 98 0.19 -1.63 -5.30
C GLN A 98 -0.17 -2.44 -6.54
N PRO A 99 0.75 -3.27 -7.05
CA PRO A 99 0.42 -4.22 -8.11
C PRO A 99 -0.53 -5.29 -7.60
N LEU A 100 -1.40 -5.79 -8.47
CA LEU A 100 -2.30 -6.88 -8.16
C LEU A 100 -2.01 -8.09 -9.05
N ARG A 101 -2.17 -9.28 -8.49
CA ARG A 101 -1.98 -10.56 -9.17
C ARG A 101 -0.57 -10.67 -9.79
N PHE A 102 -0.47 -10.83 -11.10
CA PHE A 102 0.78 -10.98 -11.85
C PHE A 102 1.31 -9.67 -12.43
N THR A 103 0.73 -8.53 -12.04
CA THR A 103 1.23 -7.21 -12.44
C THR A 103 2.48 -6.89 -11.64
N LYS A 104 3.48 -6.33 -12.29
CA LYS A 104 4.66 -5.71 -11.69
C LYS A 104 4.62 -4.22 -11.97
N LEU A 105 5.07 -3.43 -11.01
CA LEU A 105 5.22 -1.99 -11.13
C LEU A 105 6.70 -1.63 -11.05
N GLN A 106 7.14 -0.73 -11.90
CA GLN A 106 8.48 -0.18 -11.87
C GLN A 106 8.42 1.29 -12.29
N LYS A 107 9.02 2.18 -11.52
CA LYS A 107 9.22 3.58 -11.91
C LYS A 107 10.51 3.65 -12.73
N GLN A 108 10.40 4.06 -14.00
CA GLN A 108 11.52 4.14 -14.94
C GLN A 108 11.21 5.16 -16.02
N ASP A 109 12.25 5.91 -16.46
CA ASP A 109 12.18 6.87 -17.59
C ASP A 109 11.04 7.88 -17.47
N GLY A 110 10.75 8.35 -16.25
CA GLY A 110 9.70 9.32 -15.97
C GLY A 110 8.28 8.78 -16.09
N ALA A 111 8.09 7.46 -15.96
CA ALA A 111 6.78 6.83 -16.01
C ALA A 111 6.67 5.61 -15.07
N LEU A 112 5.45 5.25 -14.70
CA LEU A 112 5.14 4.00 -14.03
C LEU A 112 4.90 2.91 -15.07
N HIS A 113 5.82 1.96 -15.15
CA HIS A 113 5.71 0.78 -16.01
C HIS A 113 4.87 -0.30 -15.32
N LEU A 114 3.84 -0.77 -16.00
CA LEU A 114 3.00 -1.87 -15.58
C LEU A 114 3.21 -3.04 -16.52
N VAL A 115 3.67 -4.16 -16.01
CA VAL A 115 3.89 -5.39 -16.80
C VAL A 115 3.10 -6.53 -16.20
N SER A 116 2.21 -7.14 -16.98
CA SER A 116 1.45 -8.31 -16.59
C SER A 116 1.45 -9.37 -17.70
N PRO A 117 2.30 -10.40 -17.59
CA PRO A 117 2.46 -11.39 -18.67
C PRO A 117 1.36 -12.45 -18.74
N LYS A 118 0.58 -12.62 -17.67
CA LYS A 118 -0.35 -13.76 -17.53
C LYS A 118 -1.82 -13.37 -17.31
N SER A 119 -2.08 -12.12 -16.94
CA SER A 119 -3.43 -11.67 -16.61
C SER A 119 -3.65 -10.22 -17.04
N ARG A 120 -4.84 -9.70 -16.76
CA ARG A 120 -5.12 -8.26 -16.89
C ARG A 120 -4.11 -7.44 -16.08
N THR A 121 -3.79 -6.25 -16.56
CA THR A 121 -2.84 -5.33 -15.90
C THR A 121 -3.57 -4.50 -14.86
N GLN A 122 -3.24 -4.70 -13.59
CA GLN A 122 -4.02 -4.20 -12.45
C GLN A 122 -3.15 -3.57 -11.38
N MET A 123 -3.62 -2.45 -10.82
CA MET A 123 -3.05 -1.84 -9.62
C MET A 123 -4.14 -1.20 -8.76
N GLN A 124 -3.86 -1.03 -7.46
CA GLN A 124 -4.75 -0.34 -6.52
C GLN A 124 -3.98 0.64 -5.65
N ASN A 125 -4.69 1.65 -5.14
CA ASN A 125 -4.19 2.56 -4.13
C ASN A 125 -5.19 2.67 -2.98
N ARG A 126 -4.74 2.41 -1.75
CA ARG A 126 -5.51 2.54 -0.51
C ARG A 126 -5.09 3.75 0.32
N SER A 127 -4.08 4.50 -0.14
CA SER A 127 -3.58 5.73 0.48
C SER A 127 -4.14 6.96 -0.23
N VAL A 128 -5.45 6.99 -0.48
CA VAL A 128 -6.12 8.11 -1.12
C VAL A 128 -6.69 9.08 -0.08
N GLN A 129 -6.65 10.39 -0.38
CA GLN A 129 -7.29 11.39 0.48
C GLN A 129 -8.80 11.18 0.45
N GLY A 130 -9.43 11.19 1.63
CA GLY A 130 -10.84 10.89 1.85
C GLY A 130 -11.81 11.89 1.23
N ALA A 131 -11.81 12.00 -0.09
CA ALA A 131 -12.69 12.86 -0.87
C ALA A 131 -14.14 12.37 -0.88
N LYS A 132 -15.09 13.28 -1.15
CA LYS A 132 -16.53 13.02 -1.22
C LYS A 132 -17.15 13.67 -2.45
N GLY A 133 -18.37 13.23 -2.79
CA GLY A 133 -19.18 13.83 -3.85
C GLY A 133 -18.78 13.37 -5.25
N LYS A 134 -19.04 14.21 -6.26
CA LYS A 134 -18.70 13.92 -7.64
C LYS A 134 -17.20 14.14 -7.86
N LEU A 135 -16.50 13.11 -8.30
CA LEU A 135 -15.06 13.07 -8.50
C LEU A 135 -14.71 12.66 -9.94
N ARG A 136 -13.49 12.92 -10.32
CA ARG A 136 -12.92 12.50 -11.59
C ARG A 136 -11.53 11.91 -11.34
N LEU A 137 -11.29 10.70 -11.85
CA LEU A 137 -9.95 10.13 -12.02
C LEU A 137 -9.47 10.45 -13.43
N GLN A 138 -8.31 11.07 -13.54
CA GLN A 138 -7.66 11.38 -14.81
C GLN A 138 -6.29 10.71 -14.80
N PHE A 139 -5.86 10.22 -15.95
CA PHE A 139 -4.52 9.63 -16.08
C PHE A 139 -4.09 9.64 -17.54
N ARG A 140 -2.78 9.59 -17.74
CA ARG A 140 -2.17 9.50 -19.05
C ARG A 140 -1.41 8.21 -19.17
N MET A 141 -1.69 7.43 -20.18
CA MET A 141 -1.03 6.16 -20.40
C MET A 141 -0.79 5.87 -21.87
N ARG A 142 0.18 4.99 -22.13
CA ARG A 142 0.46 4.42 -23.46
C ARG A 142 0.74 2.93 -23.38
N GLY A 143 0.55 2.24 -24.51
CA GLY A 143 0.88 0.83 -24.71
C GLY A 143 0.70 0.41 -26.14
N LYS A 144 1.33 -0.69 -26.55
CA LYS A 144 1.24 -1.18 -27.94
C LYS A 144 0.21 -2.29 -28.13
N ALA A 145 -0.25 -2.91 -27.07
CA ALA A 145 -1.22 -3.98 -27.09
C ALA A 145 -2.07 -3.98 -25.82
N GLY A 146 -3.30 -4.43 -25.89
CA GLY A 146 -4.19 -4.49 -24.74
C GLY A 146 -5.66 -4.64 -25.14
N ALA A 147 -6.54 -4.44 -24.22
CA ALA A 147 -7.97 -4.32 -24.43
C ALA A 147 -8.57 -3.55 -23.28
N GLY A 148 -9.55 -2.71 -23.53
CA GLY A 148 -10.32 -1.90 -22.58
C GLY A 148 -9.93 -1.92 -21.11
N GLY A 149 -10.28 -0.97 -20.34
CA GLY A 149 -9.95 -0.92 -18.93
C GLY A 149 -11.19 -0.85 -18.04
N ILE A 150 -10.99 -1.07 -16.74
CA ILE A 150 -12.01 -0.91 -15.71
C ILE A 150 -11.42 -0.16 -14.53
N PHE A 151 -12.11 0.86 -14.10
CA PHE A 151 -11.82 1.58 -12.88
C PHE A 151 -12.83 1.24 -11.80
N TYR A 152 -12.37 0.98 -10.59
CA TYR A 152 -13.21 0.72 -9.41
C TYR A 152 -12.84 1.70 -8.30
N TRP A 153 -13.81 1.97 -7.42
CA TRP A 153 -13.58 2.71 -6.18
C TRP A 153 -14.18 2.00 -4.97
N SER A 154 -13.67 2.36 -3.81
CA SER A 154 -14.12 1.93 -2.49
C SER A 154 -14.27 3.13 -1.59
N SER A 155 -15.15 3.09 -0.60
CA SER A 155 -15.35 4.16 0.38
C SER A 155 -15.64 3.59 1.77
N ASP A 156 -15.60 4.47 2.79
CA ASP A 156 -15.90 4.13 4.18
C ASP A 156 -17.30 3.54 4.39
N LYS A 157 -18.28 3.96 3.59
CA LYS A 157 -19.65 3.44 3.63
C LYS A 157 -19.86 2.19 2.77
N THR A 158 -19.07 2.04 1.73
CA THR A 158 -19.19 0.94 0.78
C THR A 158 -17.80 0.35 0.52
N PRO A 159 -17.27 -0.43 1.48
CA PRO A 159 -15.92 -0.97 1.38
C PRO A 159 -15.78 -2.01 0.27
N GLY A 160 -14.56 -2.11 -0.28
CA GLY A 160 -14.19 -3.10 -1.29
C GLY A 160 -14.46 -2.67 -2.74
N PHE A 161 -13.80 -3.37 -3.67
CA PHE A 161 -13.93 -3.15 -5.11
C PHE A 161 -14.90 -4.15 -5.71
N VAL A 162 -16.14 -3.73 -5.95
CA VAL A 162 -17.22 -4.59 -6.45
C VAL A 162 -17.73 -4.13 -7.81
N ARG A 163 -18.46 -5.02 -8.46
CA ARG A 163 -18.92 -4.82 -9.84
C ARG A 163 -19.84 -3.61 -10.01
N GLU A 164 -20.61 -3.27 -8.99
CA GLU A 164 -21.60 -2.18 -8.99
C GLU A 164 -20.95 -0.81 -8.89
N ARG A 165 -19.67 -0.74 -8.46
CA ARG A 165 -18.89 0.50 -8.29
C ARG A 165 -17.69 0.49 -9.23
N ARG A 166 -17.97 0.58 -10.53
CA ARG A 166 -16.94 0.63 -11.56
C ARG A 166 -17.37 1.48 -12.75
N VAL A 167 -16.38 1.91 -13.51
CA VAL A 167 -16.51 2.49 -14.83
C VAL A 167 -15.66 1.67 -15.80
N GLU A 168 -16.27 1.19 -16.87
CA GLU A 168 -15.55 0.58 -17.99
C GLU A 168 -15.17 1.68 -18.99
N PHE A 169 -13.96 1.60 -19.53
CA PHE A 169 -13.48 2.59 -20.48
C PHE A 169 -12.75 1.93 -21.66
N LYS A 170 -12.84 2.56 -22.82
CA LYS A 170 -12.09 2.16 -24.01
C LYS A 170 -10.66 2.68 -23.89
N THR A 171 -9.72 1.89 -24.36
CA THR A 171 -8.30 2.22 -24.40
C THR A 171 -7.76 2.14 -25.80
N THR A 172 -6.85 3.05 -26.15
CA THR A 172 -6.10 3.04 -27.41
C THR A 172 -4.71 2.49 -27.12
N PHE A 173 -4.26 1.53 -27.94
CA PHE A 173 -2.96 0.86 -27.80
C PHE A 173 -2.18 0.94 -29.13
N ASP A 174 -1.80 2.17 -29.50
CA ASP A 174 -1.01 2.47 -30.70
C ASP A 174 0.47 2.82 -30.39
N GLY A 175 0.82 2.84 -29.08
CA GLY A 175 2.14 3.21 -28.60
C GLY A 175 2.28 4.68 -28.24
N GLU A 176 1.27 5.51 -28.52
CA GLU A 176 1.26 6.93 -28.22
C GLU A 176 0.59 7.23 -26.87
N TRP A 177 0.91 8.39 -26.30
CA TRP A 177 0.31 8.85 -25.05
C TRP A 177 -1.14 9.31 -25.24
N HIS A 178 -2.04 8.76 -24.45
CA HIS A 178 -3.46 9.14 -24.43
C HIS A 178 -3.92 9.54 -23.03
N ASP A 179 -4.72 10.61 -22.96
CA ASP A 179 -5.34 11.09 -21.74
C ASP A 179 -6.72 10.46 -21.54
N TYR A 180 -6.99 9.99 -20.32
CA TYR A 180 -8.26 9.39 -19.93
C TYR A 180 -8.88 10.15 -18.76
N GLY A 181 -10.22 10.23 -18.74
CA GLY A 181 -10.94 10.89 -17.66
C GLY A 181 -12.23 10.15 -17.32
N LEU A 182 -12.34 9.69 -16.07
CA LEU A 182 -13.42 8.83 -15.59
C LEU A 182 -14.15 9.54 -14.44
N ALA A 183 -15.45 9.84 -14.63
CA ALA A 183 -16.29 10.43 -13.60
C ALA A 183 -16.91 9.36 -12.70
N PHE A 184 -16.96 9.60 -11.39
CA PHE A 184 -17.56 8.71 -10.42
C PHE A 184 -18.02 9.47 -9.17
N ALA A 185 -18.81 8.81 -8.30
CA ALA A 185 -19.31 9.42 -7.07
C ALA A 185 -19.36 8.36 -5.97
N PRO A 186 -18.41 8.34 -5.02
CA PRO A 186 -18.46 7.43 -3.89
C PRO A 186 -19.54 7.82 -2.89
N GLU A 187 -20.21 6.85 -2.29
CA GLU A 187 -21.04 7.04 -1.11
C GLU A 187 -20.13 7.15 0.12
N GLY A 188 -20.04 8.33 0.73
CA GLY A 188 -19.13 8.58 1.86
C GLY A 188 -17.75 9.07 1.44
N LYS A 189 -16.74 8.81 2.25
CA LYS A 189 -15.34 9.16 1.99
C LYS A 189 -14.66 8.10 1.15
N LEU A 190 -14.04 8.50 0.06
CA LEU A 190 -13.20 7.64 -0.76
C LEU A 190 -12.04 7.08 0.08
N ASP A 191 -11.82 5.76 0.03
CA ASP A 191 -10.73 5.07 0.73
C ASP A 191 -9.92 4.12 -0.18
N GLY A 192 -10.27 4.04 -1.46
CA GLY A 192 -9.54 3.21 -2.39
C GLY A 192 -9.89 3.44 -3.85
N LEU A 193 -8.86 3.32 -4.68
CA LEU A 193 -8.92 3.31 -6.15
C LEU A 193 -8.30 2.01 -6.66
N ARG A 194 -8.88 1.43 -7.70
CA ARG A 194 -8.29 0.31 -8.43
C ARG A 194 -8.44 0.54 -9.92
N LEU A 195 -7.33 0.46 -10.62
CA LEU A 195 -7.26 0.59 -12.07
C LEU A 195 -6.85 -0.75 -12.69
N ASP A 196 -7.77 -1.38 -13.41
CA ASP A 196 -7.48 -2.47 -14.33
C ASP A 196 -7.21 -1.81 -15.70
N ALA A 197 -5.97 -1.42 -15.95
CA ALA A 197 -5.58 -0.59 -17.09
C ALA A 197 -5.69 -1.32 -18.43
N SER A 198 -5.62 -2.66 -18.41
CA SER A 198 -5.94 -3.52 -19.56
C SER A 198 -6.57 -4.83 -19.08
N MET A 199 -7.60 -5.27 -19.80
CA MET A 199 -8.30 -6.54 -19.54
C MET A 199 -7.55 -7.76 -20.13
N LYS A 200 -6.43 -7.53 -20.83
CA LYS A 200 -5.53 -8.56 -21.35
C LYS A 200 -4.13 -8.42 -20.77
N PRO A 201 -3.32 -9.48 -20.80
CA PRO A 201 -1.90 -9.40 -20.51
C PRO A 201 -1.23 -8.36 -21.41
N THR A 202 -0.45 -7.46 -20.82
CA THR A 202 0.27 -6.44 -21.59
C THR A 202 1.37 -5.77 -20.74
N SER A 203 2.21 -4.99 -21.42
CA SER A 203 3.07 -3.98 -20.84
C SER A 203 2.54 -2.61 -21.28
N LEU A 204 2.43 -1.69 -20.32
CA LEU A 204 2.00 -0.31 -20.56
C LEU A 204 2.70 0.64 -19.60
N GLU A 205 2.64 1.91 -19.90
CA GLU A 205 3.25 2.98 -19.12
C GLU A 205 2.18 3.99 -18.72
N VAL A 206 2.30 4.53 -17.51
CA VAL A 206 1.45 5.60 -16.97
C VAL A 206 2.36 6.78 -16.61
N ASP A 207 2.11 7.94 -17.21
CA ASP A 207 2.86 9.17 -16.98
C ASP A 207 2.46 9.81 -15.64
N TRP A 208 1.17 9.99 -15.45
CA TRP A 208 0.61 10.54 -14.21
C TRP A 208 -0.82 10.03 -13.97
N ILE A 209 -1.24 10.10 -12.70
CA ILE A 209 -2.64 9.88 -12.27
C ILE A 209 -3.05 11.08 -11.41
N ARG A 210 -4.29 11.55 -11.57
CA ARG A 210 -4.83 12.70 -10.85
C ARG A 210 -6.26 12.41 -10.40
N LEU A 211 -6.54 12.67 -9.13
CA LEU A 211 -7.87 12.70 -8.55
C LEU A 211 -8.30 14.16 -8.40
N SER A 212 -9.46 14.52 -8.93
CA SER A 212 -10.01 15.86 -8.82
C SER A 212 -11.51 15.83 -8.46
N SER A 213 -12.03 16.93 -7.94
CA SER A 213 -13.46 17.19 -7.83
C SER A 213 -14.06 17.49 -9.22
N ALA A 214 -15.39 17.49 -9.30
CA ALA A 214 -16.10 17.69 -10.57
C ALA A 214 -15.86 19.09 -11.19
N ASP A 215 -15.55 20.10 -10.37
CA ASP A 215 -15.19 21.46 -10.75
C ASP A 215 -13.71 21.61 -11.20
N GLY A 216 -12.95 20.51 -11.18
CA GLY A 216 -11.56 20.47 -11.64
C GLY A 216 -10.50 20.75 -10.58
N LYS A 217 -10.87 21.00 -9.31
CA LYS A 217 -9.89 21.18 -8.24
C LYS A 217 -9.15 19.87 -7.99
N VAL A 218 -7.82 19.88 -8.11
CA VAL A 218 -6.97 18.72 -7.81
C VAL A 218 -7.01 18.43 -6.31
N ILE A 219 -7.28 17.17 -5.97
CA ILE A 219 -7.32 16.64 -4.60
C ILE A 219 -6.02 15.90 -4.30
N GLN A 220 -5.60 15.05 -5.22
CA GLN A 220 -4.36 14.28 -5.12
C GLN A 220 -3.81 13.98 -6.51
N GLU A 221 -2.49 13.99 -6.63
CA GLU A 221 -1.79 13.69 -7.87
C GLU A 221 -0.62 12.76 -7.60
N TRP A 222 -0.36 11.88 -8.55
CA TRP A 222 0.76 10.94 -8.56
C TRP A 222 1.51 11.11 -9.88
N PRO A 223 2.51 12.02 -9.93
CA PRO A 223 3.46 12.09 -11.03
C PRO A 223 4.47 10.94 -10.91
N PHE A 224 4.89 10.38 -12.01
CA PHE A 224 5.86 9.29 -12.02
C PHE A 224 7.20 9.67 -12.67
N ASP A 225 7.43 10.99 -12.84
CA ASP A 225 8.70 11.61 -13.25
C ASP A 225 9.82 11.53 -12.17
#